data_0a8c0615b4b1bb41b03605454cec88b6
#
_entry.id   0a8c0615b4b1bb41b03605454cec88b6
#
_cell.length_a   1.000
_cell.length_b   1.000
_cell.length_c   1.000
_cell.angle_alpha   90.00
_cell.angle_beta   90.00
_cell.angle_gamma   90.00
#
_symmetry.space_group_name_H-M   'P 1'
#
loop_
_entity.id
_entity.type
_entity.pdbx_description
1 polymer ?
#
loop_
_entity_poly.entity_id
_entity_poly.type
_entity_poly.pdbx_seq_one_letter_code
_entity_poly.pdbx_strand_id
1 'polypeptide(L)'
;YLRVATTVVRHEESAGDPWGRAETANRVSVMAEEDGALKVVGQTPDLAQGERIFSSRFVGRRGFLVTFRQVDPFFTLDLSNPRDPKVVGELKIPGFSTYIHPVDENHLLTIGSYVNPDGGWQGRAIKLSLFDVSDFAAPKEKFSQLVGSSYASSEAQYDHRAFNYFPEKGLLAVPFVDWNAAASGDGYWSSFVSELRVFHIDTQAGITGRGALSMSDVYRTERYPDWTYSWSPQVRRSVMADDFVYAVTDAGLRVANIADLSAPLKTVRFEPNAP
;
A
#
# COMPACT_ATOMS: atom_id res chain seq x y z
N TYR A 1 3.78 -17.69 -19.09
CA TYR A 1 2.45 -17.71 -18.47
C TYR A 1 2.12 -16.35 -17.90
N LEU A 2 0.91 -15.83 -18.20
CA LEU A 2 0.31 -14.67 -17.54
C LEU A 2 -0.53 -15.16 -16.34
N ARG A 3 -0.48 -14.43 -15.23
CA ARG A 3 -1.28 -14.69 -14.03
C ARG A 3 -2.17 -13.50 -13.75
N VAL A 4 -3.45 -13.76 -13.54
CA VAL A 4 -4.47 -12.72 -13.35
C VAL A 4 -5.30 -13.06 -12.13
N ALA A 5 -5.34 -12.14 -11.15
CA ALA A 5 -6.25 -12.22 -10.02
C ALA A 5 -7.50 -11.37 -10.30
N THR A 6 -8.67 -11.94 -10.17
CA THR A 6 -9.95 -11.29 -10.51
C THR A 6 -11.00 -11.48 -9.42
N THR A 7 -11.74 -10.42 -9.11
CA THR A 7 -13.01 -10.54 -8.40
C THR A 7 -14.12 -10.73 -9.43
N VAL A 8 -14.89 -11.81 -9.29
CA VAL A 8 -16.02 -12.15 -10.15
C VAL A 8 -17.30 -11.81 -9.39
N VAL A 9 -18.21 -11.11 -10.03
CA VAL A 9 -19.55 -10.83 -9.49
C VAL A 9 -20.53 -11.68 -10.26
N ARG A 10 -21.27 -12.53 -9.54
CA ARG A 10 -22.36 -13.34 -10.10
C ARG A 10 -23.68 -12.77 -9.59
N HIS A 11 -24.63 -12.64 -10.49
CA HIS A 11 -26.00 -12.30 -10.13
C HIS A 11 -26.83 -13.57 -10.18
N GLU A 12 -27.38 -13.98 -9.04
CA GLU A 12 -28.37 -15.03 -9.00
C GLU A 12 -29.76 -14.43 -9.11
N GLU A 13 -30.44 -14.73 -10.21
CA GLU A 13 -31.85 -14.35 -10.35
C GLU A 13 -32.67 -15.23 -9.40
N SER A 14 -33.39 -14.59 -8.49
CA SER A 14 -34.34 -15.25 -7.60
C SER A 14 -35.76 -14.89 -8.00
N ALA A 15 -36.63 -15.88 -8.01
CA ALA A 15 -38.06 -15.65 -8.32
C ALA A 15 -38.67 -14.66 -7.31
N GLY A 16 -38.97 -13.45 -7.79
CA GLY A 16 -39.56 -12.37 -6.99
C GLY A 16 -38.59 -11.23 -6.60
N ASP A 17 -37.32 -11.33 -6.92
CA ASP A 17 -36.31 -10.26 -6.77
C ASP A 17 -35.69 -9.91 -8.14
N PRO A 18 -36.17 -8.85 -8.81
CA PRO A 18 -35.67 -8.43 -10.13
C PRO A 18 -34.20 -8.00 -10.12
N TRP A 19 -33.63 -7.71 -8.93
CA TRP A 19 -32.28 -7.24 -8.78
C TRP A 19 -31.29 -8.37 -8.45
N GLY A 20 -31.80 -9.55 -8.09
CA GLY A 20 -30.99 -10.72 -7.74
C GLY A 20 -30.03 -10.46 -6.58
N ARG A 21 -29.48 -11.53 -6.04
CA ARG A 21 -28.41 -11.43 -5.05
C ARG A 21 -27.07 -11.42 -5.76
N ALA A 22 -26.31 -10.33 -5.62
CA ALA A 22 -24.94 -10.28 -6.11
C ALA A 22 -24.01 -11.05 -5.16
N GLU A 23 -23.39 -12.11 -5.64
CA GLU A 23 -22.37 -12.85 -4.94
C GLU A 23 -20.99 -12.54 -5.54
N THR A 24 -20.02 -12.23 -4.71
CA THR A 24 -18.65 -12.03 -5.15
C THR A 24 -17.77 -13.22 -4.77
N ALA A 25 -16.89 -13.59 -5.68
CA ALA A 25 -15.85 -14.58 -5.45
C ALA A 25 -14.56 -14.14 -6.13
N ASN A 26 -13.44 -14.64 -5.65
CA ASN A 26 -12.14 -14.29 -6.19
C ASN A 26 -11.46 -15.52 -6.74
N ARG A 27 -10.65 -15.36 -7.80
CA ARG A 27 -9.87 -16.46 -8.36
C ARG A 27 -8.59 -15.96 -8.99
N VAL A 28 -7.63 -16.86 -9.11
CA VAL A 28 -6.41 -16.65 -9.87
C VAL A 28 -6.43 -17.56 -11.09
N SER A 29 -6.35 -16.94 -12.27
CA SER A 29 -6.26 -17.63 -13.55
C SER A 29 -4.82 -17.59 -14.06
N VAL A 30 -4.35 -18.71 -14.56
CA VAL A 30 -3.09 -18.83 -15.28
C VAL A 30 -3.41 -18.99 -16.76
N MET A 31 -2.80 -18.14 -17.59
CA MET A 31 -3.01 -18.12 -19.03
C MET A 31 -1.71 -18.45 -19.75
N ALA A 32 -1.82 -19.17 -20.83
CA ALA A 32 -0.74 -19.44 -21.77
C ALA A 32 -1.13 -18.93 -23.16
N GLU A 33 -0.13 -18.63 -23.96
CA GLU A 33 -0.33 -18.42 -25.39
C GLU A 33 -0.41 -19.79 -26.06
N GLU A 34 -1.52 -20.04 -26.73
CA GLU A 34 -1.78 -21.25 -27.51
C GLU A 34 -2.47 -20.80 -28.83
N ASP A 35 -1.87 -21.16 -29.96
CA ASP A 35 -2.36 -20.83 -31.30
C ASP A 35 -2.55 -19.33 -31.55
N GLY A 36 -1.63 -18.50 -31.03
CA GLY A 36 -1.70 -17.04 -31.19
C GLY A 36 -2.71 -16.31 -30.29
N ALA A 37 -3.32 -17.03 -29.33
CA ALA A 37 -4.30 -16.48 -28.39
C ALA A 37 -3.96 -16.83 -26.93
N LEU A 38 -4.29 -15.91 -26.01
CA LEU A 38 -4.20 -16.19 -24.57
C LEU A 38 -5.39 -17.07 -24.14
N LYS A 39 -5.11 -18.29 -23.69
CA LYS A 39 -6.10 -19.24 -23.16
C LYS A 39 -5.87 -19.49 -21.68
N VAL A 40 -6.95 -19.62 -20.90
CA VAL A 40 -6.86 -20.05 -19.50
C VAL A 40 -6.48 -21.54 -19.48
N VAL A 41 -5.32 -21.85 -18.91
CA VAL A 41 -4.80 -23.20 -18.81
C VAL A 41 -4.93 -23.79 -17.41
N GLY A 42 -5.13 -22.96 -16.40
CA GLY A 42 -5.40 -23.36 -15.03
C GLY A 42 -6.07 -22.26 -14.24
N GLN A 43 -6.81 -22.63 -13.21
CA GLN A 43 -7.55 -21.67 -12.38
C GLN A 43 -7.72 -22.23 -10.97
N THR A 44 -7.58 -21.37 -9.95
CA THR A 44 -7.94 -21.76 -8.57
C THR A 44 -9.44 -21.97 -8.45
N PRO A 45 -9.91 -22.76 -7.48
CA PRO A 45 -11.29 -22.66 -7.00
C PRO A 45 -11.63 -21.22 -6.60
N ASP A 46 -12.91 -20.94 -6.43
CA ASP A 46 -13.37 -19.65 -5.91
C ASP A 46 -12.91 -19.48 -4.46
N LEU A 47 -12.36 -18.29 -4.16
CA LEU A 47 -11.76 -17.93 -2.88
C LEU A 47 -12.55 -16.80 -2.24
N ALA A 48 -12.59 -16.76 -0.90
CA ALA A 48 -13.08 -15.65 -0.12
C ALA A 48 -14.42 -15.10 -0.65
N GLN A 49 -15.43 -15.94 -0.64
CA GLN A 49 -16.79 -15.56 -1.09
C GLN A 49 -17.33 -14.36 -0.30
N GLY A 50 -17.93 -13.40 -1.00
CA GLY A 50 -18.42 -12.16 -0.41
C GLY A 50 -17.36 -11.09 -0.18
N GLU A 51 -16.11 -11.36 -0.51
CA GLU A 51 -14.99 -10.43 -0.40
C GLU A 51 -14.53 -9.93 -1.76
N ARG A 52 -13.64 -8.90 -1.76
CA ARG A 52 -12.99 -8.38 -2.97
C ARG A 52 -11.49 -8.39 -2.81
N ILE A 53 -10.77 -8.54 -3.92
CA ILE A 53 -9.30 -8.41 -3.96
C ILE A 53 -8.91 -6.95 -3.72
N PHE A 54 -7.99 -6.75 -2.80
CA PHE A 54 -7.35 -5.46 -2.52
C PHE A 54 -5.93 -5.40 -3.07
N SER A 55 -5.18 -6.48 -2.98
CA SER A 55 -3.88 -6.56 -3.62
C SER A 55 -3.53 -7.99 -4.03
N SER A 56 -2.64 -8.09 -5.01
CA SER A 56 -2.02 -9.35 -5.41
C SER A 56 -0.58 -9.13 -5.84
N ARG A 57 0.27 -10.14 -5.59
CA ARG A 57 1.65 -10.15 -6.04
C ARG A 57 2.04 -11.54 -6.53
N PHE A 58 2.63 -11.58 -7.71
CA PHE A 58 3.16 -12.82 -8.28
C PHE A 58 4.67 -12.72 -8.39
N VAL A 59 5.38 -13.70 -7.82
CA VAL A 59 6.85 -13.76 -7.81
C VAL A 59 7.27 -15.18 -8.17
N GLY A 60 7.84 -15.36 -9.34
CA GLY A 60 8.25 -16.69 -9.82
C GLY A 60 7.07 -17.67 -9.83
N ARG A 61 7.12 -18.70 -8.99
CA ARG A 61 6.09 -19.74 -8.85
C ARG A 61 5.17 -19.52 -7.65
N ARG A 62 5.29 -18.40 -6.99
CA ARG A 62 4.50 -18.04 -5.80
C ARG A 62 3.52 -16.93 -6.14
N GLY A 63 2.33 -16.98 -5.56
CA GLY A 63 1.34 -15.94 -5.59
C GLY A 63 0.91 -15.54 -4.18
N PHE A 64 0.59 -14.28 -4.01
CA PHE A 64 0.09 -13.68 -2.78
C PHE A 64 -1.15 -12.88 -3.12
N LEU A 65 -2.20 -13.06 -2.31
CA LEU A 65 -3.48 -12.41 -2.53
C LEU A 65 -4.04 -11.91 -1.22
N VAL A 66 -4.53 -10.69 -1.22
CA VAL A 66 -5.25 -10.09 -0.10
C VAL A 66 -6.66 -9.79 -0.55
N THR A 67 -7.64 -10.31 0.19
CA THR A 67 -9.04 -9.97 0.03
C THR A 67 -9.54 -9.29 1.30
N PHE A 68 -10.66 -8.60 1.28
CA PHE A 68 -11.20 -7.93 2.45
C PHE A 68 -12.72 -7.80 2.40
N ARG A 69 -13.33 -8.02 3.57
CA ARG A 69 -14.69 -7.61 3.89
C ARG A 69 -14.76 -7.00 5.30
N GLN A 70 -14.26 -7.67 6.32
CA GLN A 70 -14.19 -7.21 7.71
C GLN A 70 -12.89 -7.64 8.39
N VAL A 71 -12.36 -8.81 8.06
CA VAL A 71 -11.06 -9.35 8.49
C VAL A 71 -10.34 -9.79 7.24
N ASP A 72 -9.05 -9.56 7.17
CA ASP A 72 -8.22 -9.76 5.99
C ASP A 72 -7.65 -11.17 5.92
N PRO A 73 -8.10 -12.03 5.02
CA PRO A 73 -7.33 -13.19 4.69
C PRO A 73 -6.21 -12.83 3.70
N PHE A 74 -4.98 -13.10 4.14
CA PHE A 74 -3.79 -13.14 3.30
C PHE A 74 -3.58 -14.57 2.83
N PHE A 75 -3.65 -14.79 1.52
CA PHE A 75 -3.48 -16.10 0.90
C PHE A 75 -2.12 -16.25 0.25
N THR A 76 -1.53 -17.44 0.38
CA THR A 76 -0.38 -17.90 -0.38
C THR A 76 -0.81 -18.94 -1.41
N LEU A 77 -0.26 -18.82 -2.63
CA LEU A 77 -0.65 -19.66 -3.77
C LEU A 77 0.58 -20.32 -4.39
N ASP A 78 0.54 -21.63 -4.51
CA ASP A 78 1.51 -22.37 -5.32
C ASP A 78 1.09 -22.37 -6.80
N LEU A 79 1.92 -21.74 -7.61
CA LEU A 79 1.76 -21.60 -9.05
C LEU A 79 2.83 -22.38 -9.82
N SER A 80 3.47 -23.36 -9.18
CA SER A 80 4.51 -24.21 -9.80
C SER A 80 3.98 -25.04 -10.95
N ASN A 81 2.72 -25.52 -10.81
CA ASN A 81 1.98 -26.14 -11.90
C ASN A 81 0.98 -25.14 -12.51
N PRO A 82 1.25 -24.59 -13.69
CA PRO A 82 0.36 -23.63 -14.34
C PRO A 82 -1.05 -24.13 -14.61
N ARG A 83 -1.22 -25.46 -14.74
CA ARG A 83 -2.52 -26.11 -15.01
C ARG A 83 -3.32 -26.44 -13.75
N ASP A 84 -2.68 -26.34 -12.58
CA ASP A 84 -3.29 -26.68 -11.28
C ASP A 84 -2.77 -25.71 -10.21
N PRO A 85 -3.10 -24.39 -10.30
CA PRO A 85 -2.73 -23.42 -9.29
C PRO A 85 -3.49 -23.69 -7.98
N LYS A 86 -2.80 -23.64 -6.84
CA LYS A 86 -3.35 -24.01 -5.53
C LYS A 86 -3.19 -22.93 -4.50
N VAL A 87 -4.21 -22.73 -3.66
CA VAL A 87 -4.07 -22.04 -2.39
C VAL A 87 -3.45 -23.01 -1.40
N VAL A 88 -2.36 -22.61 -0.77
CA VAL A 88 -1.59 -23.47 0.14
C VAL A 88 -1.55 -22.94 1.56
N GLY A 89 -1.78 -21.64 1.77
CA GLY A 89 -1.84 -21.03 3.10
C GLY A 89 -2.84 -19.89 3.16
N GLU A 90 -3.34 -19.65 4.37
CA GLU A 90 -4.23 -18.54 4.71
C GLU A 90 -3.83 -17.99 6.08
N LEU A 91 -3.79 -16.66 6.21
CA LEU A 91 -3.57 -15.95 7.46
C LEU A 91 -4.61 -14.83 7.61
N LYS A 92 -5.34 -14.81 8.70
CA LYS A 92 -6.31 -13.75 9.02
C LYS A 92 -5.67 -12.73 9.96
N ILE A 93 -5.69 -11.47 9.55
CA ILE A 93 -5.11 -10.35 10.30
C ILE A 93 -6.09 -9.17 10.33
N PRO A 94 -6.05 -8.30 11.35
CA PRO A 94 -6.84 -7.07 11.37
C PRO A 94 -6.36 -6.05 10.34
N GLY A 95 -7.30 -5.53 9.55
CA GLY A 95 -7.02 -4.55 8.50
C GLY A 95 -6.79 -5.20 7.14
N PHE A 96 -6.25 -4.46 6.17
CA PHE A 96 -5.99 -4.97 4.82
C PHE A 96 -4.76 -4.32 4.19
N SER A 97 -4.06 -5.09 3.38
CA SER A 97 -2.90 -4.63 2.61
C SER A 97 -3.31 -4.27 1.18
N THR A 98 -3.00 -3.07 0.75
CA THR A 98 -3.31 -2.57 -0.59
C THR A 98 -2.13 -2.74 -1.56
N TYR A 99 -0.92 -2.92 -1.03
CA TYR A 99 0.26 -3.22 -1.83
C TYR A 99 1.18 -4.22 -1.10
N ILE A 100 1.77 -5.13 -1.87
CA ILE A 100 2.67 -6.19 -1.42
C ILE A 100 4.01 -6.04 -2.14
N HIS A 101 5.10 -5.91 -1.38
CA HIS A 101 6.46 -5.80 -1.88
C HIS A 101 7.34 -6.95 -1.35
N PRO A 102 7.97 -7.75 -2.22
CA PRO A 102 8.95 -8.74 -1.78
C PRO A 102 10.22 -8.05 -1.27
N VAL A 103 10.60 -8.35 -0.03
CA VAL A 103 11.88 -7.90 0.56
C VAL A 103 13.00 -8.85 0.18
N ASP A 104 12.72 -10.13 0.34
CA ASP A 104 13.57 -11.25 -0.07
C ASP A 104 12.70 -12.47 -0.44
N GLU A 105 13.30 -13.64 -0.57
CA GLU A 105 12.58 -14.88 -0.93
C GLU A 105 11.53 -15.29 0.11
N ASN A 106 11.76 -14.97 1.39
CA ASN A 106 10.93 -15.44 2.52
C ASN A 106 10.18 -14.31 3.23
N HIS A 107 10.37 -13.05 2.84
CA HIS A 107 9.75 -11.92 3.51
C HIS A 107 9.03 -10.99 2.55
N LEU A 108 7.85 -10.54 2.96
CA LEU A 108 7.06 -9.56 2.24
C LEU A 108 6.79 -8.34 3.14
N LEU A 109 6.98 -7.15 2.59
CA LEU A 109 6.61 -5.89 3.21
C LEU A 109 5.33 -5.38 2.57
N THR A 110 4.36 -4.96 3.38
CA THR A 110 3.08 -4.46 2.87
C THR A 110 2.75 -3.10 3.46
N ILE A 111 1.95 -2.35 2.72
CA ILE A 111 1.26 -1.16 3.19
C ILE A 111 -0.25 -1.33 2.98
N GLY A 112 -1.02 -0.84 3.92
CA GLY A 112 -2.47 -0.88 3.87
C GLY A 112 -3.10 -0.08 4.99
N SER A 113 -4.28 -0.49 5.43
CA SER A 113 -5.01 0.17 6.51
C SER A 113 -5.31 -0.81 7.63
N TYR A 114 -5.08 -0.38 8.85
CA TYR A 114 -5.60 -1.04 10.04
C TYR A 114 -7.10 -0.73 10.16
N VAL A 115 -7.89 -1.71 10.47
CA VAL A 115 -9.31 -1.56 10.82
C VAL A 115 -9.50 -2.15 12.20
N ASN A 116 -9.95 -1.32 13.16
CA ASN A 116 -10.26 -1.82 14.49
C ASN A 116 -11.52 -2.70 14.41
N PRO A 117 -11.45 -3.99 14.77
CA PRO A 117 -12.61 -4.89 14.74
C PRO A 117 -13.80 -4.39 15.57
N ASP A 118 -13.54 -3.64 16.65
CA ASP A 118 -14.55 -3.14 17.58
C ASP A 118 -15.01 -1.70 17.29
N GLY A 119 -14.41 -1.01 16.31
CA GLY A 119 -14.47 0.45 16.22
C GLY A 119 -14.86 1.07 14.89
N GLY A 120 -15.83 0.58 14.17
CA GLY A 120 -16.43 1.30 13.04
C GLY A 120 -15.41 2.06 12.12
N TRP A 121 -15.87 3.13 11.47
CA TRP A 121 -15.07 3.94 10.52
C TRP A 121 -13.96 4.79 11.17
N GLN A 122 -13.94 4.95 12.49
CA GLN A 122 -13.02 5.82 13.21
C GLN A 122 -11.65 5.20 13.53
N GLY A 123 -11.38 3.99 13.06
CA GLY A 123 -10.16 3.26 13.41
C GLY A 123 -9.22 2.95 12.25
N ARG A 124 -9.15 3.78 11.21
CA ARG A 124 -8.27 3.53 10.06
C ARG A 124 -6.96 4.28 10.22
N ALA A 125 -5.89 3.58 10.53
CA ALA A 125 -4.51 4.09 10.46
C ALA A 125 -3.78 3.39 9.32
N ILE A 126 -2.70 3.99 8.82
CA ILE A 126 -1.80 3.28 7.92
C ILE A 126 -1.17 2.13 8.67
N LYS A 127 -1.17 0.95 8.08
CA LYS A 127 -0.50 -0.23 8.62
C LYS A 127 0.62 -0.66 7.67
N LEU A 128 1.84 -0.74 8.22
CA LEU A 128 2.96 -1.43 7.59
C LEU A 128 3.07 -2.81 8.23
N SER A 129 3.26 -3.87 7.46
CA SER A 129 3.42 -5.22 7.97
C SER A 129 4.56 -5.94 7.27
N LEU A 130 5.33 -6.71 8.04
CA LEU A 130 6.37 -7.59 7.55
C LEU A 130 5.93 -9.04 7.79
N PHE A 131 5.75 -9.78 6.70
CA PHE A 131 5.34 -11.17 6.73
C PHE A 131 6.55 -12.09 6.55
N ASP A 132 6.54 -13.21 7.28
CA ASP A 132 7.37 -14.35 7.05
C ASP A 132 6.56 -15.41 6.28
N VAL A 133 7.02 -15.75 5.08
CA VAL A 133 6.43 -16.73 4.17
C VAL A 133 7.40 -17.88 3.89
N SER A 134 8.37 -18.10 4.78
CA SER A 134 9.31 -19.24 4.70
C SER A 134 8.58 -20.57 4.78
N ASP A 135 7.59 -20.69 5.69
CA ASP A 135 6.58 -21.73 5.64
C ASP A 135 5.39 -21.21 4.80
N PHE A 136 5.38 -21.61 3.54
CA PHE A 136 4.41 -21.12 2.58
C PHE A 136 2.97 -21.59 2.85
N ALA A 137 2.81 -22.67 3.60
CA ALA A 137 1.51 -23.18 4.04
C ALA A 137 1.01 -22.50 5.33
N ALA A 138 1.91 -21.92 6.10
CA ALA A 138 1.61 -21.24 7.35
C ALA A 138 2.26 -19.85 7.44
N PRO A 139 1.88 -18.88 6.58
CA PRO A 139 2.43 -17.53 6.58
C PRO A 139 2.14 -16.83 7.92
N LYS A 140 3.03 -15.93 8.34
CA LYS A 140 2.91 -15.20 9.60
C LYS A 140 3.15 -13.71 9.40
N GLU A 141 2.34 -12.88 10.03
CA GLU A 141 2.67 -11.47 10.25
C GLU A 141 3.70 -11.41 11.38
N LYS A 142 4.98 -11.22 11.03
CA LYS A 142 6.09 -11.23 11.98
C LYS A 142 6.18 -9.92 12.75
N PHE A 143 5.98 -8.82 12.06
CA PHE A 143 5.97 -7.47 12.63
C PHE A 143 4.91 -6.62 11.96
N SER A 144 4.32 -5.69 12.72
CA SER A 144 3.48 -4.65 12.17
C SER A 144 3.66 -3.33 12.92
N GLN A 145 3.43 -2.22 12.22
CA GLN A 145 3.50 -0.88 12.76
C GLN A 145 2.35 -0.04 12.22
N LEU A 146 1.61 0.60 13.16
CA LEU A 146 0.64 1.61 12.81
C LEU A 146 1.33 2.97 12.67
N VAL A 147 0.95 3.73 11.64
CA VAL A 147 1.58 5.00 11.28
C VAL A 147 0.52 6.08 11.17
N GLY A 148 0.63 7.11 12.00
CA GLY A 148 -0.29 8.24 12.02
C GLY A 148 -1.58 7.99 12.79
N SER A 149 -2.50 8.95 12.68
CA SER A 149 -3.82 8.91 13.27
C SER A 149 -4.82 8.13 12.40
N SER A 150 -6.08 8.10 12.81
CA SER A 150 -7.18 7.55 12.00
C SER A 150 -7.48 8.34 10.72
N TYR A 151 -6.90 9.52 10.57
CA TYR A 151 -7.00 10.38 9.37
C TYR A 151 -5.76 10.28 8.47
N ALA A 152 -4.76 9.52 8.89
CA ALA A 152 -3.54 9.34 8.12
C ALA A 152 -3.80 8.60 6.82
N SER A 153 -3.13 9.03 5.76
CA SER A 153 -3.13 8.35 4.47
C SER A 153 -1.77 8.45 3.77
N SER A 154 -1.55 7.57 2.82
CA SER A 154 -0.35 7.53 2.00
C SER A 154 -0.72 7.31 0.54
N GLU A 155 -0.08 8.03 -0.37
CA GLU A 155 -0.17 7.77 -1.81
C GLU A 155 0.24 6.31 -2.13
N ALA A 156 1.17 5.73 -1.34
CA ALA A 156 1.62 4.36 -1.51
C ALA A 156 0.55 3.29 -1.25
N GLN A 157 -0.58 3.65 -0.65
CA GLN A 157 -1.74 2.75 -0.51
C GLN A 157 -2.53 2.61 -1.82
N TYR A 158 -2.36 3.55 -2.77
CA TYR A 158 -3.15 3.62 -4.01
C TYR A 158 -2.28 3.54 -5.28
N ASP A 159 -1.03 4.03 -5.20
CA ASP A 159 -0.07 3.99 -6.28
C ASP A 159 1.24 3.31 -5.82
N HIS A 160 1.48 2.11 -6.33
CA HIS A 160 2.68 1.34 -6.00
C HIS A 160 4.00 2.08 -6.29
N ARG A 161 4.03 3.05 -7.22
CA ARG A 161 5.21 3.87 -7.54
C ARG A 161 5.58 4.85 -6.43
N ALA A 162 4.69 5.07 -5.47
CA ALA A 162 4.96 5.88 -4.28
C ALA A 162 5.56 5.05 -3.14
N PHE A 163 5.54 3.72 -3.24
CA PHE A 163 6.19 2.81 -2.30
C PHE A 163 7.63 2.58 -2.77
N ASN A 164 8.58 3.26 -2.13
CA ASN A 164 9.99 3.21 -2.54
C ASN A 164 10.82 2.46 -1.49
N TYR A 165 11.14 1.21 -1.80
CA TYR A 165 12.03 0.38 -0.99
C TYR A 165 13.41 0.32 -1.61
N PHE A 166 14.45 0.64 -0.82
CA PHE A 166 15.85 0.63 -1.18
C PHE A 166 16.57 -0.53 -0.49
N PRO A 167 16.68 -1.69 -1.16
CA PRO A 167 17.10 -2.94 -0.51
C PRO A 167 18.53 -2.89 0.02
N GLU A 168 19.47 -2.17 -0.64
CA GLU A 168 20.87 -2.08 -0.24
C GLU A 168 21.04 -1.47 1.16
N LYS A 169 20.08 -0.65 1.59
CA LYS A 169 20.09 -0.01 2.91
C LYS A 169 18.97 -0.50 3.82
N GLY A 170 18.10 -1.37 3.35
CA GLY A 170 16.91 -1.82 4.07
C GLY A 170 15.98 -0.64 4.41
N LEU A 171 15.82 0.33 3.52
CA LEU A 171 15.04 1.53 3.78
C LEU A 171 13.76 1.56 2.94
N LEU A 172 12.66 1.92 3.58
CA LEU A 172 11.39 2.22 2.94
C LEU A 172 11.09 3.70 3.09
N ALA A 173 10.80 4.39 1.99
CA ALA A 173 10.25 5.75 2.01
C ALA A 173 8.83 5.74 1.43
N VAL A 174 7.87 6.31 2.18
CA VAL A 174 6.47 6.44 1.77
C VAL A 174 5.97 7.86 2.02
N PRO A 175 5.16 8.42 1.11
CA PRO A 175 4.40 9.62 1.35
C PRO A 175 3.51 9.47 2.58
N PHE A 176 3.32 10.56 3.29
CA PHE A 176 2.47 10.55 4.47
C PHE A 176 1.75 11.88 4.60
N VAL A 177 0.46 11.82 4.81
CA VAL A 177 -0.37 12.96 5.21
C VAL A 177 -1.21 12.60 6.42
N ASP A 178 -1.41 13.57 7.29
CA ASP A 178 -2.24 13.43 8.49
C ASP A 178 -2.74 14.79 8.95
N TRP A 179 -3.69 14.79 9.87
CA TRP A 179 -4.16 15.98 10.58
C TRP A 179 -3.78 15.88 12.04
N ASN A 180 -2.87 16.72 12.49
CA ASN A 180 -2.45 16.77 13.87
C ASN A 180 -3.45 17.57 14.72
N ALA A 181 -4.36 16.87 15.38
CA ALA A 181 -5.38 17.46 16.25
C ALA A 181 -4.82 18.27 17.44
N ALA A 182 -3.53 18.11 17.75
CA ALA A 182 -2.85 18.84 18.82
C ALA A 182 -2.27 20.21 18.38
N ALA A 183 -2.26 20.51 17.08
CA ALA A 183 -1.84 21.80 16.57
C ALA A 183 -2.94 22.84 16.87
N SER A 184 -2.76 23.59 17.94
CA SER A 184 -3.62 24.73 18.33
C SER A 184 -3.37 25.92 17.40
N GLY A 185 -4.00 25.95 16.25
CA GLY A 185 -3.96 27.05 15.30
C GLY A 185 -5.35 27.37 14.78
N ASP A 186 -5.61 28.63 14.47
CA ASP A 186 -6.89 29.14 13.99
C ASP A 186 -7.18 28.67 12.54
N GLY A 187 -7.35 27.36 12.32
CA GLY A 187 -7.78 26.85 11.02
C GLY A 187 -7.53 25.36 10.83
N TYR A 188 -8.43 24.73 10.09
CA TYR A 188 -8.37 23.31 9.69
C TYR A 188 -7.02 22.93 9.07
N TRP A 189 -6.41 23.82 8.31
CA TRP A 189 -5.16 23.58 7.58
C TRP A 189 -3.90 23.77 8.44
N SER A 190 -3.98 24.41 9.60
CA SER A 190 -2.81 24.54 10.49
C SER A 190 -2.35 23.22 11.07
N SER A 191 -3.25 22.24 11.12
CA SER A 191 -2.98 20.88 11.61
C SER A 191 -2.56 19.88 10.52
N PHE A 192 -2.57 20.29 9.25
CA PHE A 192 -2.21 19.41 8.13
C PHE A 192 -0.71 19.14 8.08
N VAL A 193 -0.36 17.86 8.02
CA VAL A 193 1.01 17.36 7.92
C VAL A 193 1.19 16.71 6.56
N SER A 194 2.23 17.10 5.83
CA SER A 194 2.68 16.44 4.60
C SER A 194 4.16 16.13 4.70
N GLU A 195 4.51 14.87 4.62
CA GLU A 195 5.87 14.38 4.86
C GLU A 195 6.22 13.23 3.92
N LEU A 196 7.52 13.02 3.73
CA LEU A 196 8.06 11.73 3.32
C LEU A 196 8.58 11.02 4.57
N ARG A 197 7.95 9.93 4.98
CA ARG A 197 8.41 9.12 6.11
C ARG A 197 9.34 8.02 5.66
N VAL A 198 10.43 7.83 6.41
CA VAL A 198 11.45 6.83 6.14
C VAL A 198 11.50 5.83 7.30
N PHE A 199 11.51 4.54 6.96
CA PHE A 199 11.59 3.42 7.88
C PHE A 199 12.78 2.54 7.55
N HIS A 200 13.41 1.98 8.57
CA HIS A 200 14.34 0.88 8.41
C HIS A 200 13.57 -0.43 8.54
N ILE A 201 13.81 -1.33 7.60
CA ILE A 201 13.18 -2.63 7.50
C ILE A 201 14.25 -3.69 7.74
N ASP A 202 14.09 -4.44 8.81
CA ASP A 202 14.94 -5.56 9.18
C ASP A 202 14.08 -6.80 9.39
N THR A 203 14.39 -7.88 8.69
CA THR A 203 13.59 -9.11 8.73
C THR A 203 13.67 -9.83 10.08
N GLN A 204 14.63 -9.46 10.97
CA GLN A 204 14.76 -10.02 12.30
C GLN A 204 14.32 -9.04 13.40
N ALA A 205 14.59 -7.75 13.23
CA ALA A 205 14.30 -6.71 14.22
C ALA A 205 12.98 -5.95 13.95
N GLY A 206 12.43 -6.03 12.73
CA GLY A 206 11.15 -5.45 12.37
C GLY A 206 11.24 -4.11 11.64
N ILE A 207 10.23 -3.28 11.86
CA ILE A 207 10.05 -1.99 11.18
C ILE A 207 10.38 -0.88 12.20
N THR A 208 11.32 0.00 11.87
CA THR A 208 11.72 1.10 12.75
C THR A 208 11.68 2.43 12.01
N GLY A 209 11.00 3.44 12.57
CA GLY A 209 10.98 4.80 12.02
C GLY A 209 12.37 5.44 12.06
N ARG A 210 12.83 5.97 10.92
CA ARG A 210 14.09 6.70 10.81
C ARG A 210 13.89 8.21 10.88
N GLY A 211 12.69 8.68 10.65
CA GLY A 211 12.33 10.09 10.65
C GLY A 211 11.45 10.47 9.46
N ALA A 212 11.25 11.77 9.31
CA ALA A 212 10.42 12.32 8.26
C ALA A 212 11.05 13.57 7.64
N LEU A 213 10.94 13.69 6.32
CA LEU A 213 11.27 14.90 5.59
C LEU A 213 9.97 15.70 5.39
N SER A 214 9.79 16.76 6.17
CA SER A 214 8.59 17.60 6.11
C SER A 214 8.52 18.36 4.78
N MET A 215 7.32 18.42 4.21
CA MET A 215 7.01 19.16 2.99
C MET A 215 5.94 20.22 3.22
N SER A 216 5.45 20.39 4.44
CA SER A 216 4.30 21.24 4.75
C SER A 216 4.50 22.72 4.40
N ASP A 217 5.72 23.24 4.49
CA ASP A 217 6.07 24.63 4.16
C ASP A 217 6.33 24.87 2.65
N VAL A 218 6.52 23.81 1.87
CA VAL A 218 6.79 23.93 0.42
C VAL A 218 5.59 24.54 -0.31
N TYR A 219 4.40 24.34 0.20
CA TYR A 219 3.14 24.85 -0.35
C TYR A 219 2.78 26.26 0.08
N ARG A 220 3.39 26.76 1.16
CA ARG A 220 3.18 28.13 1.63
C ARG A 220 4.06 29.05 0.82
N THR A 221 3.48 29.80 -0.08
CA THR A 221 4.17 30.85 -0.83
C THR A 221 3.57 32.20 -0.48
N GLU A 222 4.34 33.30 -0.62
CA GLU A 222 3.84 34.68 -0.46
C GLU A 222 2.66 34.97 -1.42
N ARG A 223 2.61 34.29 -2.55
CA ARG A 223 1.57 34.42 -3.57
C ARG A 223 0.26 33.70 -3.21
N TYR A 224 0.33 32.68 -2.36
CA TYR A 224 -0.81 31.88 -1.92
C TYR A 224 -0.73 31.65 -0.40
N PRO A 225 -0.92 32.73 0.41
CA PRO A 225 -0.88 32.62 1.87
C PRO A 225 -2.04 31.77 2.40
N ASP A 226 -3.15 31.78 1.70
CA ASP A 226 -4.36 31.01 2.01
C ASP A 226 -4.48 29.87 1.01
N TRP A 227 -4.42 28.68 1.47
CA TRP A 227 -4.50 27.39 0.82
C TRP A 227 -5.62 27.17 -0.24
N THR A 228 -6.15 28.21 -0.79
CA THR A 228 -7.36 28.23 -1.62
C THR A 228 -7.24 27.46 -2.92
N TYR A 229 -6.06 26.98 -3.34
CA TYR A 229 -5.89 26.38 -4.67
C TYR A 229 -5.00 25.14 -4.76
N SER A 230 -4.39 24.65 -3.68
CA SER A 230 -3.64 23.43 -3.82
C SER A 230 -4.49 22.21 -3.40
N TRP A 231 -4.96 21.53 -4.38
CA TRP A 231 -5.53 20.20 -4.23
C TRP A 231 -4.46 19.27 -3.68
N SER A 232 -4.48 19.02 -2.37
CA SER A 232 -3.62 18.08 -1.67
C SER A 232 -2.13 18.28 -1.86
N PRO A 233 -1.47 19.04 -0.98
CA PRO A 233 -0.02 19.17 -0.96
C PRO A 233 0.66 17.85 -0.51
N GLN A 234 0.49 16.79 -1.26
CA GLN A 234 1.00 15.49 -0.92
C GLN A 234 2.33 15.22 -1.61
N VAL A 235 3.23 14.52 -0.91
CA VAL A 235 4.36 13.89 -1.58
C VAL A 235 3.82 12.85 -2.55
N ARG A 236 4.20 12.98 -3.82
CA ARG A 236 3.78 12.07 -4.87
C ARG A 236 4.77 10.95 -5.08
N ARG A 237 6.06 11.28 -5.00
CA ARG A 237 7.15 10.35 -5.29
C ARG A 237 8.31 10.63 -4.37
N SER A 238 9.14 9.62 -4.22
CA SER A 238 10.45 9.77 -3.61
C SER A 238 11.50 9.08 -4.47
N VAL A 239 12.73 9.54 -4.34
CA VAL A 239 13.91 8.89 -4.90
C VAL A 239 14.91 8.73 -3.76
N MET A 240 15.55 7.58 -3.66
CA MET A 240 16.72 7.37 -2.82
C MET A 240 17.92 7.12 -3.72
N ALA A 241 19.00 7.86 -3.50
CA ALA A 241 20.25 7.72 -4.24
C ALA A 241 21.41 7.99 -3.28
N ASP A 242 22.34 7.07 -3.20
CA ASP A 242 23.46 7.10 -2.26
C ASP A 242 23.00 7.32 -0.82
N ASP A 243 23.38 8.44 -0.21
CA ASP A 243 23.00 8.82 1.15
C ASP A 243 21.87 9.86 1.19
N PHE A 244 21.19 10.09 0.08
CA PHE A 244 20.19 11.12 -0.02
C PHE A 244 18.79 10.56 -0.34
N VAL A 245 17.77 11.24 0.20
CA VAL A 245 16.38 11.02 -0.14
C VAL A 245 15.77 12.31 -0.66
N TYR A 246 14.97 12.16 -1.70
CA TYR A 246 14.27 13.25 -2.38
C TYR A 246 12.76 13.04 -2.23
N ALA A 247 12.08 14.04 -1.71
CA ALA A 247 10.61 14.10 -1.70
C ALA A 247 10.15 15.00 -2.84
N VAL A 248 9.26 14.49 -3.68
CA VAL A 248 8.74 15.21 -4.85
C VAL A 248 7.24 15.41 -4.68
N THR A 249 6.82 16.66 -4.86
CA THR A 249 5.42 17.10 -4.83
C THR A 249 5.08 17.85 -6.11
N ASP A 250 3.83 18.23 -6.29
CA ASP A 250 3.41 19.06 -7.41
C ASP A 250 3.95 20.51 -7.30
N ALA A 251 4.33 20.96 -6.08
CA ALA A 251 4.80 22.31 -5.82
C ALA A 251 6.34 22.45 -5.71
N GLY A 252 7.06 21.32 -5.68
CA GLY A 252 8.51 21.34 -5.55
C GLY A 252 9.11 20.02 -5.12
N LEU A 253 10.41 20.05 -4.95
CA LEU A 253 11.17 18.93 -4.41
C LEU A 253 12.05 19.38 -3.24
N ARG A 254 12.33 18.45 -2.34
CA ARG A 254 13.22 18.64 -1.21
C ARG A 254 14.15 17.46 -1.08
N VAL A 255 15.41 17.72 -0.76
CA VAL A 255 16.42 16.68 -0.53
C VAL A 255 16.98 16.80 0.89
N ALA A 256 17.18 15.66 1.53
CA ALA A 256 17.87 15.53 2.80
C ALA A 256 18.84 14.35 2.78
N ASN A 257 19.84 14.38 3.68
CA ASN A 257 20.62 13.19 3.97
C ASN A 257 19.77 12.20 4.77
N ILE A 258 19.88 10.91 4.45
CA ILE A 258 19.15 9.83 5.15
C ILE A 258 19.54 9.76 6.63
N ALA A 259 20.76 10.20 6.98
CA ALA A 259 21.21 10.24 8.37
C ALA A 259 20.48 11.32 9.21
N ASP A 260 20.02 12.42 8.56
CA ASP A 260 19.29 13.50 9.23
C ASP A 260 18.21 14.07 8.29
N LEU A 261 17.02 13.55 8.44
CA LEU A 261 15.85 13.98 7.65
C LEU A 261 15.24 15.30 8.14
N SER A 262 15.59 15.74 9.35
CA SER A 262 15.09 16.98 9.94
C SER A 262 15.79 18.23 9.39
N ALA A 263 16.97 18.05 8.81
CA ALA A 263 17.79 19.13 8.23
C ALA A 263 17.84 19.01 6.70
N PRO A 264 16.85 19.56 5.97
CA PRO A 264 16.85 19.51 4.52
C PRO A 264 18.03 20.31 3.94
N LEU A 265 18.74 19.70 2.99
CA LEU A 265 19.91 20.30 2.34
C LEU A 265 19.52 21.32 1.28
N LYS A 266 18.45 21.02 0.55
CA LYS A 266 17.97 21.88 -0.54
C LYS A 266 16.47 21.72 -0.73
N THR A 267 15.81 22.84 -1.03
CA THR A 267 14.43 22.86 -1.51
C THR A 267 14.38 23.63 -2.84
N VAL A 268 13.73 23.04 -3.82
CA VAL A 268 13.42 23.68 -5.10
C VAL A 268 11.92 23.77 -5.21
N ARG A 269 11.38 24.97 -5.35
CA ARG A 269 9.96 25.20 -5.64
C ARG A 269 9.76 25.27 -7.13
N PHE A 270 8.72 24.63 -7.61
CA PHE A 270 8.29 24.76 -9.01
C PHE A 270 7.49 26.04 -9.15
N GLU A 271 7.75 26.76 -10.22
CA GLU A 271 6.89 27.90 -10.55
C GLU A 271 5.51 27.36 -10.92
N PRO A 272 4.41 27.95 -10.39
CA PRO A 272 3.09 27.58 -10.85
C PRO A 272 3.05 27.83 -12.36
N ASN A 273 2.60 26.85 -13.15
CA ASN A 273 2.31 27.08 -14.55
C ASN A 273 1.38 28.31 -14.63
N ALA A 274 1.82 29.34 -15.32
CA ALA A 274 0.94 30.48 -15.61
C ALA A 274 -0.30 29.94 -16.36
N PRO A 275 -1.51 30.41 -16.02
CA PRO A 275 -2.74 29.98 -16.65
C PRO A 275 -2.75 30.21 -18.15
#